data_d33448f246212df0d2a39f425548601d
#
_entry.id   d33448f246212df0d2a39f425548601d
#
_cell.length_a   1.000
_cell.length_b   1.000
_cell.length_c   1.000
_cell.angle_alpha   90.00
_cell.angle_beta   90.00
_cell.angle_gamma   90.00
#
_symmetry.space_group_name_H-M   'P 1'
#
loop_
_entity.id
_entity.type
_entity.pdbx_description
1 polymer ?
#
loop_
_entity_poly.entity_id
_entity_poly.type
_entity_poly.pdbx_seq_one_letter_code
_entity_poly.pdbx_strand_id
1 'polypeptide(L)'
;KHRPTLQDIADKVGVTKMTVSRYLRQPSKVSESVGAKIDEVVKELGYVPNRAPDILSKAKSYSIGVLLPSITNQVFDEVLRGIEAVIEPKGYQAMLAHYGYGKHVEEKRIETLLSYNIDGIILSESYHTERAEKILTASGIPVVEIMDSLSPPLQQAVGFNNVKASENATQILYSKGKRRIVYLAARMDERTKQKIQGYKQAIKAAHLEPLVITTMQSSSYSLGSN
;
A
#
# COMPACT_ATOMS: atom_id res chain seq x y z
N LYS A 1 -14.81 -28.88 9.49
CA LYS A 1 -13.43 -29.39 9.29
C LYS A 1 -12.53 -28.64 10.27
N HIS A 2 -11.84 -29.39 11.13
CA HIS A 2 -10.88 -28.82 12.07
C HIS A 2 -9.58 -28.48 11.32
N ARG A 3 -9.03 -27.27 11.57
CA ARG A 3 -7.71 -26.88 11.01
C ARG A 3 -6.62 -27.70 11.73
N PRO A 4 -5.69 -28.35 11.02
CA PRO A 4 -4.60 -29.08 11.65
C PRO A 4 -3.81 -28.21 12.63
N THR A 5 -3.40 -28.79 13.75
CA THR A 5 -2.66 -28.13 14.82
C THR A 5 -1.27 -28.75 15.01
N LEU A 6 -0.40 -28.06 15.77
CA LEU A 6 0.88 -28.64 16.20
C LEU A 6 0.71 -29.93 17.00
N GLN A 7 -0.42 -30.09 17.71
CA GLN A 7 -0.69 -31.29 18.48
C GLN A 7 -0.99 -32.48 17.55
N ASP A 8 -1.76 -32.27 16.50
CA ASP A 8 -2.07 -33.33 15.53
C ASP A 8 -0.79 -33.89 14.85
N ILE A 9 0.19 -33.00 14.59
CA ILE A 9 1.50 -33.41 14.05
C ILE A 9 2.28 -34.19 15.12
N ALA A 10 2.33 -33.68 16.36
CA ALA A 10 3.04 -34.28 17.46
C ALA A 10 2.54 -35.71 17.74
N ASP A 11 1.24 -35.91 17.77
CA ASP A 11 0.59 -37.20 18.01
C ASP A 11 0.91 -38.19 16.88
N LYS A 12 0.88 -37.76 15.60
CA LYS A 12 1.21 -38.64 14.48
C LYS A 12 2.69 -39.02 14.43
N VAL A 13 3.59 -38.12 14.77
CA VAL A 13 5.05 -38.37 14.73
C VAL A 13 5.51 -39.10 16.00
N GLY A 14 4.77 -39.04 17.09
CA GLY A 14 5.15 -39.62 18.38
C GLY A 14 6.17 -38.76 19.14
N VAL A 15 6.05 -37.42 19.05
CA VAL A 15 6.92 -36.45 19.71
C VAL A 15 6.07 -35.43 20.49
N THR A 16 6.73 -34.55 21.25
CA THR A 16 6.01 -33.47 21.94
C THR A 16 5.68 -32.32 20.98
N LYS A 17 4.61 -31.59 21.24
CA LYS A 17 4.25 -30.34 20.55
C LYS A 17 5.41 -29.34 20.56
N MET A 18 6.21 -29.31 21.63
CA MET A 18 7.39 -28.46 21.77
C MET A 18 8.49 -28.85 20.76
N THR A 19 8.68 -30.16 20.50
CA THR A 19 9.62 -30.67 19.51
C THR A 19 9.21 -30.26 18.09
N VAL A 20 7.94 -30.39 17.73
CA VAL A 20 7.41 -29.94 16.45
C VAL A 20 7.59 -28.44 16.29
N SER A 21 7.19 -27.64 17.28
CA SER A 21 7.36 -26.18 17.26
C SER A 21 8.83 -25.76 17.13
N ARG A 22 9.73 -26.45 17.81
CA ARG A 22 11.18 -26.21 17.73
C ARG A 22 11.72 -26.52 16.34
N TYR A 23 11.32 -27.64 15.77
CA TYR A 23 11.72 -28.02 14.42
C TYR A 23 11.30 -26.97 13.37
N LEU A 24 10.03 -26.58 13.40
CA LEU A 24 9.50 -25.58 12.45
C LEU A 24 10.15 -24.20 12.55
N ARG A 25 10.70 -23.85 13.73
CA ARG A 25 11.44 -22.59 13.94
C ARG A 25 12.93 -22.69 13.69
N GLN A 26 13.54 -23.79 14.09
CA GLN A 26 14.99 -24.04 14.06
C GLN A 26 15.27 -25.52 13.75
N PRO A 27 15.18 -25.93 12.47
CA PRO A 27 15.33 -27.32 12.07
C PRO A 27 16.59 -27.99 12.59
N SER A 28 17.70 -27.25 12.65
CA SER A 28 18.99 -27.74 13.14
C SER A 28 19.03 -28.16 14.62
N LYS A 29 17.99 -27.83 15.40
CA LYS A 29 17.88 -28.22 16.84
C LYS A 29 17.11 -29.50 17.08
N VAL A 30 16.73 -30.21 16.03
CA VAL A 30 16.04 -31.51 16.07
C VAL A 30 16.78 -32.47 15.19
N SER A 31 16.83 -33.76 15.59
CA SER A 31 17.52 -34.76 14.78
C SER A 31 16.93 -34.88 13.38
N GLU A 32 17.74 -35.17 12.41
CA GLU A 32 17.36 -35.26 11.00
C GLU A 32 16.25 -36.28 10.75
N SER A 33 16.31 -37.43 11.46
CA SER A 33 15.30 -38.48 11.37
C SER A 33 13.91 -38.05 11.88
N VAL A 34 13.88 -37.25 12.96
CA VAL A 34 12.61 -36.70 13.50
C VAL A 34 12.13 -35.58 12.62
N GLY A 35 13.03 -34.73 12.12
CA GLY A 35 12.69 -33.66 11.19
C GLY A 35 12.01 -34.18 9.93
N ALA A 36 12.57 -35.21 9.30
CA ALA A 36 11.97 -35.82 8.11
C ALA A 36 10.54 -36.35 8.34
N LYS A 37 10.30 -36.99 9.50
CA LYS A 37 8.94 -37.44 9.87
C LYS A 37 7.97 -36.27 10.08
N ILE A 38 8.43 -35.17 10.68
CA ILE A 38 7.61 -33.98 10.86
C ILE A 38 7.27 -33.38 9.50
N ASP A 39 8.21 -33.27 8.56
CA ASP A 39 7.97 -32.74 7.22
C ASP A 39 6.96 -33.57 6.43
N GLU A 40 7.03 -34.89 6.55
CA GLU A 40 6.09 -35.81 5.92
C GLU A 40 4.65 -35.57 6.45
N VAL A 41 4.48 -35.53 7.78
CA VAL A 41 3.16 -35.31 8.41
C VAL A 41 2.65 -33.89 8.15
N VAL A 42 3.51 -32.88 8.12
CA VAL A 42 3.13 -31.50 7.75
C VAL A 42 2.54 -31.47 6.34
N LYS A 43 3.18 -32.15 5.38
CA LYS A 43 2.69 -32.27 4.00
C LYS A 43 1.37 -33.04 3.93
N GLU A 44 1.30 -34.17 4.62
CA GLU A 44 0.11 -35.03 4.66
C GLU A 44 -1.12 -34.27 5.18
N LEU A 45 -0.95 -33.53 6.28
CA LEU A 45 -2.05 -32.79 6.92
C LEU A 45 -2.34 -31.44 6.25
N GLY A 46 -1.47 -30.97 5.34
CA GLY A 46 -1.56 -29.60 4.79
C GLY A 46 -1.44 -28.55 5.89
N TYR A 47 -0.60 -28.81 6.90
CA TYR A 47 -0.44 -27.88 8.02
C TYR A 47 0.33 -26.63 7.59
N VAL A 48 -0.23 -25.47 7.92
CA VAL A 48 0.43 -24.16 7.77
C VAL A 48 0.66 -23.56 9.16
N PRO A 49 1.91 -23.22 9.52
CA PRO A 49 2.22 -22.62 10.81
C PRO A 49 1.39 -21.35 11.08
N ASN A 50 0.81 -21.25 12.27
CA ASN A 50 0.14 -20.04 12.71
C ASN A 50 1.18 -19.02 13.16
N ARG A 51 1.21 -17.86 12.51
CA ARG A 51 2.15 -16.77 12.86
C ARG A 51 1.67 -15.93 14.05
N ALA A 52 0.40 -16.03 14.48
CA ALA A 52 -0.14 -15.19 15.54
C ALA A 52 0.67 -15.25 16.86
N PRO A 53 1.13 -16.43 17.35
CA PRO A 53 1.96 -16.49 18.55
C PRO A 53 3.32 -15.77 18.38
N ASP A 54 3.91 -15.84 17.20
CA ASP A 54 5.18 -15.16 16.91
C ASP A 54 4.98 -13.64 16.80
N ILE A 55 3.89 -13.18 16.20
CA ILE A 55 3.50 -11.78 16.15
C ILE A 55 3.34 -11.21 17.56
N LEU A 56 2.61 -11.92 18.42
CA LEU A 56 2.42 -11.51 19.82
C LEU A 56 3.74 -11.47 20.62
N SER A 57 4.64 -12.44 20.40
CA SER A 57 5.90 -12.52 21.16
C SER A 57 6.99 -11.58 20.68
N LYS A 58 7.01 -11.29 19.36
CA LYS A 58 8.07 -10.49 18.72
C LYS A 58 7.62 -9.08 18.33
N ALA A 59 6.33 -8.76 18.49
CA ALA A 59 5.70 -7.53 18.02
C ALA A 59 6.02 -7.24 16.52
N LYS A 60 6.14 -8.30 15.69
CA LYS A 60 6.43 -8.23 14.25
C LYS A 60 5.52 -9.14 13.47
N SER A 61 4.80 -8.57 12.50
CA SER A 61 3.89 -9.31 11.62
C SER A 61 4.53 -9.65 10.26
N TYR A 62 5.61 -8.97 9.90
CA TYR A 62 6.19 -8.98 8.55
C TYR A 62 5.17 -8.58 7.49
N SER A 63 4.30 -7.63 7.82
CA SER A 63 3.29 -7.09 6.93
C SER A 63 3.41 -5.58 6.83
N ILE A 64 3.38 -5.07 5.60
CA ILE A 64 3.32 -3.63 5.30
C ILE A 64 1.92 -3.33 4.76
N GLY A 65 1.22 -2.42 5.41
CA GLY A 65 -0.05 -1.92 4.90
C GLY A 65 0.19 -1.05 3.67
N VAL A 66 -0.55 -1.29 2.60
CA VAL A 66 -0.52 -0.43 1.40
C VAL A 66 -1.94 0.01 1.10
N LEU A 67 -2.19 1.29 1.27
CA LEU A 67 -3.53 1.88 1.15
C LEU A 67 -3.60 2.74 -0.11
N LEU A 68 -4.40 2.30 -1.07
CA LEU A 68 -4.55 2.92 -2.38
C LEU A 68 -5.99 3.40 -2.61
N PRO A 69 -6.20 4.45 -3.41
CA PRO A 69 -7.56 4.90 -3.71
C PRO A 69 -8.31 3.95 -4.64
N SER A 70 -7.61 3.20 -5.47
CA SER A 70 -8.18 2.27 -6.43
C SER A 70 -7.19 1.15 -6.75
N ILE A 71 -7.68 -0.07 -6.86
CA ILE A 71 -6.92 -1.24 -7.32
C ILE A 71 -7.07 -1.49 -8.82
N THR A 72 -8.00 -0.80 -9.48
CA THR A 72 -8.26 -0.93 -10.92
C THR A 72 -7.60 0.17 -11.75
N ASN A 73 -7.01 1.17 -11.13
CA ASN A 73 -6.29 2.23 -11.81
C ASN A 73 -4.85 1.75 -12.10
N GLN A 74 -4.51 1.61 -13.38
CA GLN A 74 -3.22 1.11 -13.87
C GLN A 74 -1.99 1.85 -13.30
N VAL A 75 -2.14 3.11 -12.87
CA VAL A 75 -1.04 3.88 -12.23
C VAL A 75 -0.50 3.15 -11.00
N PHE A 76 -1.33 2.41 -10.27
CA PHE A 76 -0.92 1.72 -9.05
C PHE A 76 -0.29 0.34 -9.28
N ASP A 77 -0.39 -0.23 -10.48
CA ASP A 77 0.23 -1.51 -10.81
C ASP A 77 1.76 -1.44 -10.71
N GLU A 78 2.37 -0.44 -11.33
CA GLU A 78 3.82 -0.20 -11.25
C GLU A 78 4.27 0.16 -9.84
N VAL A 79 3.46 0.92 -9.10
CA VAL A 79 3.73 1.26 -7.69
C VAL A 79 3.76 0.00 -6.83
N LEU A 80 2.77 -0.88 -6.98
CA LEU A 80 2.71 -2.14 -6.24
C LEU A 80 3.89 -3.05 -6.58
N ARG A 81 4.21 -3.21 -7.86
CA ARG A 81 5.40 -3.98 -8.28
C ARG A 81 6.69 -3.45 -7.66
N GLY A 82 6.84 -2.12 -7.62
CA GLY A 82 8.00 -1.49 -7.00
C GLY A 82 8.08 -1.74 -5.49
N ILE A 83 6.95 -1.71 -4.80
CA ILE A 83 6.86 -2.02 -3.37
C ILE A 83 7.21 -3.50 -3.12
N GLU A 84 6.57 -4.43 -3.83
CA GLU A 84 6.76 -5.87 -3.68
C GLU A 84 8.21 -6.28 -3.96
N ALA A 85 8.83 -5.74 -5.00
CA ALA A 85 10.23 -6.00 -5.33
C ALA A 85 11.21 -5.67 -4.19
N VAL A 86 10.85 -4.76 -3.29
CA VAL A 86 11.67 -4.35 -2.13
C VAL A 86 11.33 -5.14 -0.88
N ILE A 87 10.05 -5.41 -0.62
CA ILE A 87 9.62 -6.00 0.64
C ILE A 87 9.69 -7.53 0.66
N GLU A 88 9.38 -8.21 -0.46
CA GLU A 88 9.37 -9.66 -0.55
C GLU A 88 10.73 -10.30 -0.25
N PRO A 89 11.88 -9.83 -0.81
CA PRO A 89 13.20 -10.38 -0.48
C PRO A 89 13.59 -10.23 0.99
N LYS A 90 12.91 -9.31 1.71
CA LYS A 90 13.08 -9.09 3.16
C LYS A 90 12.11 -9.91 4.01
N GLY A 91 11.30 -10.76 3.39
CA GLY A 91 10.30 -11.60 4.06
C GLY A 91 9.03 -10.88 4.47
N TYR A 92 8.80 -9.65 3.99
CA TYR A 92 7.57 -8.91 4.20
C TYR A 92 6.53 -9.19 3.11
N GLN A 93 5.27 -9.00 3.44
CA GLN A 93 4.14 -9.08 2.51
C GLN A 93 3.36 -7.77 2.50
N ALA A 94 2.85 -7.37 1.34
CA ALA A 94 1.93 -6.25 1.23
C ALA A 94 0.52 -6.66 1.68
N MET A 95 -0.07 -5.90 2.61
CA MET A 95 -1.47 -5.99 2.98
C MET A 95 -2.22 -4.85 2.31
N LEU A 96 -2.91 -5.17 1.21
CA LEU A 96 -3.57 -4.17 0.37
C LEU A 96 -4.95 -3.81 0.91
N ALA A 97 -5.25 -2.52 0.94
CA ALA A 97 -6.58 -1.99 1.15
C ALA A 97 -6.87 -0.85 0.17
N HIS A 98 -8.14 -0.61 -0.13
CA HIS A 98 -8.55 0.52 -0.96
C HIS A 98 -9.67 1.31 -0.30
N TYR A 99 -9.76 2.61 -0.62
CA TYR A 99 -10.69 3.53 0.04
C TYR A 99 -11.58 4.34 -0.91
N GLY A 100 -11.50 4.15 -2.23
CA GLY A 100 -12.39 4.78 -3.22
C GLY A 100 -12.34 6.31 -3.21
N TYR A 101 -11.20 6.91 -2.85
CA TYR A 101 -10.99 8.36 -2.72
C TYR A 101 -11.79 9.05 -1.58
N GLY A 102 -12.42 8.30 -0.70
CA GLY A 102 -13.17 8.85 0.44
C GLY A 102 -12.33 8.92 1.72
N LYS A 103 -12.09 10.12 2.28
CA LYS A 103 -11.25 10.32 3.47
C LYS A 103 -11.72 9.53 4.70
N HIS A 104 -13.02 9.45 4.95
CA HIS A 104 -13.55 8.66 6.07
C HIS A 104 -13.43 7.15 5.83
N VAL A 105 -13.44 6.72 4.56
CA VAL A 105 -13.19 5.32 4.22
C VAL A 105 -11.71 5.01 4.41
N GLU A 106 -10.82 5.93 4.03
CA GLU A 106 -9.38 5.84 4.28
C GLU A 106 -9.10 5.65 5.78
N GLU A 107 -9.65 6.51 6.62
CA GLU A 107 -9.53 6.44 8.08
C GLU A 107 -9.90 5.04 8.62
N LYS A 108 -11.06 4.51 8.22
CA LYS A 108 -11.49 3.16 8.62
C LYS A 108 -10.54 2.06 8.12
N ARG A 109 -9.96 2.21 6.93
CA ARG A 109 -8.99 1.25 6.39
C ARG A 109 -7.67 1.31 7.14
N ILE A 110 -7.22 2.49 7.53
CA ILE A 110 -6.06 2.68 8.41
C ILE A 110 -6.29 1.95 9.75
N GLU A 111 -7.42 2.18 10.41
CA GLU A 111 -7.78 1.47 11.64
C GLU A 111 -7.75 -0.06 11.45
N THR A 112 -8.35 -0.54 10.37
CA THR A 112 -8.37 -1.97 10.05
C THR A 112 -6.95 -2.53 9.88
N LEU A 113 -6.11 -1.88 9.06
CA LEU A 113 -4.74 -2.33 8.83
C LEU A 113 -3.92 -2.37 10.12
N LEU A 114 -4.03 -1.31 10.95
CA LEU A 114 -3.36 -1.26 12.24
C LEU A 114 -3.82 -2.36 13.19
N SER A 115 -5.10 -2.74 13.16
CA SER A 115 -5.63 -3.84 13.99
C SER A 115 -5.03 -5.21 13.65
N TYR A 116 -4.43 -5.37 12.46
CA TYR A 116 -3.67 -6.55 12.06
C TYR A 116 -2.18 -6.49 12.42
N ASN A 117 -1.77 -5.51 13.25
CA ASN A 117 -0.39 -5.32 13.71
C ASN A 117 0.61 -5.21 12.56
N ILE A 118 0.31 -4.42 11.53
CA ILE A 118 1.26 -4.14 10.44
C ILE A 118 2.52 -3.44 10.99
N ASP A 119 3.68 -3.72 10.40
CA ASP A 119 4.97 -3.18 10.82
C ASP A 119 5.29 -1.80 10.20
N GLY A 120 4.51 -1.37 9.24
CA GLY A 120 4.59 -0.07 8.57
C GLY A 120 3.44 0.12 7.61
N ILE A 121 3.21 1.36 7.17
CA ILE A 121 2.13 1.68 6.25
C ILE A 121 2.58 2.63 5.15
N ILE A 122 2.10 2.37 3.93
CA ILE A 122 2.27 3.21 2.76
C ILE A 122 0.90 3.77 2.38
N LEU A 123 0.79 5.10 2.31
CA LEU A 123 -0.44 5.84 2.04
C LEU A 123 -0.30 6.59 0.72
N SER A 124 -1.32 6.55 -0.14
CA SER A 124 -1.29 7.24 -1.43
C SER A 124 -1.85 8.66 -1.39
N GLU A 125 -2.21 9.17 -0.23
CA GLU A 125 -2.62 10.56 0.00
C GLU A 125 -1.64 11.27 0.94
N SER A 126 -1.64 12.60 0.90
CA SER A 126 -0.85 13.47 1.78
C SER A 126 -1.75 14.35 2.65
N TYR A 127 -3.06 14.14 2.63
CA TYR A 127 -4.04 14.86 3.42
C TYR A 127 -5.03 13.89 4.02
N HIS A 128 -4.92 13.68 5.30
CA HIS A 128 -5.74 12.74 6.06
C HIS A 128 -6.78 13.48 6.90
N THR A 129 -7.65 12.74 7.59
CA THR A 129 -8.48 13.32 8.66
C THR A 129 -7.63 13.50 9.91
N GLU A 130 -7.95 14.48 10.76
CA GLU A 130 -7.27 14.68 12.05
C GLU A 130 -7.22 13.39 12.89
N ARG A 131 -8.28 12.58 12.82
CA ARG A 131 -8.34 11.30 13.51
C ARG A 131 -7.37 10.29 12.91
N ALA A 132 -7.27 10.19 11.59
CA ALA A 132 -6.31 9.31 10.92
C ALA A 132 -4.87 9.68 11.27
N GLU A 133 -4.52 10.98 11.23
CA GLU A 133 -3.20 11.48 11.64
C GLU A 133 -2.88 11.14 13.10
N LYS A 134 -3.86 11.33 13.99
CA LYS A 134 -3.71 10.97 15.42
C LYS A 134 -3.48 9.49 15.62
N ILE A 135 -4.22 8.63 14.93
CA ILE A 135 -4.08 7.17 15.02
C ILE A 135 -2.73 6.72 14.47
N LEU A 136 -2.31 7.24 13.31
CA LEU A 136 -1.02 6.94 12.70
C LEU A 136 0.14 7.36 13.62
N THR A 137 0.08 8.55 14.18
CA THR A 137 1.08 9.04 15.13
C THR A 137 1.14 8.19 16.40
N ALA A 138 -0.01 7.84 16.95
CA ALA A 138 -0.11 7.02 18.17
C ALA A 138 0.34 5.58 17.95
N SER A 139 0.24 5.05 16.72
CA SER A 139 0.63 3.67 16.40
C SER A 139 2.14 3.43 16.51
N GLY A 140 2.96 4.48 16.34
CA GLY A 140 4.41 4.41 16.38
C GLY A 140 5.07 3.64 15.23
N ILE A 141 4.32 3.19 14.23
CA ILE A 141 4.88 2.51 13.06
C ILE A 141 5.40 3.49 12.02
N PRO A 142 6.35 3.11 11.15
CA PRO A 142 6.77 3.91 10.00
C PRO A 142 5.61 4.20 9.05
N VAL A 143 5.47 5.48 8.65
CA VAL A 143 4.49 5.97 7.68
C VAL A 143 5.20 6.60 6.50
N VAL A 144 4.87 6.14 5.30
CA VAL A 144 5.36 6.73 4.04
C VAL A 144 4.17 7.13 3.20
N GLU A 145 4.10 8.40 2.85
CA GLU A 145 3.13 8.94 1.90
C GLU A 145 3.72 8.93 0.50
N ILE A 146 2.91 8.58 -0.50
CA ILE A 146 3.38 8.48 -1.89
C ILE A 146 2.58 9.36 -2.84
N MET A 147 3.13 9.63 -4.03
CA MET A 147 2.52 10.35 -5.17
C MET A 147 2.52 11.88 -5.04
N ASP A 148 2.94 12.45 -3.94
CA ASP A 148 3.08 13.90 -3.75
C ASP A 148 4.37 14.20 -2.98
N SER A 149 5.01 15.32 -3.28
CA SER A 149 6.20 15.80 -2.60
C SER A 149 6.09 17.26 -2.14
N LEU A 150 4.95 17.91 -2.34
CA LEU A 150 4.73 19.32 -1.98
C LEU A 150 4.16 19.48 -0.58
N SER A 151 3.31 18.56 -0.17
CA SER A 151 2.67 18.60 1.15
C SER A 151 3.64 18.12 2.22
N PRO A 152 3.68 18.79 3.40
CA PRO A 152 4.46 18.27 4.52
C PRO A 152 3.95 16.89 4.91
N PRO A 153 4.79 15.83 4.86
CA PRO A 153 4.35 14.49 5.22
C PRO A 153 4.25 14.32 6.73
N LEU A 154 3.49 13.31 7.17
CA LEU A 154 3.45 12.91 8.58
C LEU A 154 4.82 12.45 9.07
N GLN A 155 5.55 11.68 8.26
CA GLN A 155 6.91 11.24 8.54
C GLN A 155 7.80 11.36 7.29
N GLN A 156 7.49 10.63 6.23
CA GLN A 156 8.25 10.60 4.98
C GLN A 156 7.33 10.62 3.78
N ALA A 157 7.77 11.24 2.68
CA ALA A 157 7.07 11.21 1.40
C ALA A 157 8.00 10.76 0.27
N VAL A 158 7.42 10.02 -0.67
CA VAL A 158 8.04 9.65 -1.96
C VAL A 158 7.08 10.00 -3.07
N GLY A 159 7.42 10.98 -3.89
CA GLY A 159 6.54 11.46 -4.94
C GLY A 159 7.20 12.49 -5.82
N PHE A 160 6.38 13.22 -6.54
CA PHE A 160 6.82 14.30 -7.42
C PHE A 160 5.97 15.55 -7.19
N ASN A 161 6.52 16.69 -7.61
CA ASN A 161 5.84 17.98 -7.54
C ASN A 161 4.75 18.04 -8.63
N ASN A 162 3.50 17.85 -8.24
CA ASN A 162 2.36 17.82 -9.15
C ASN A 162 2.13 19.17 -9.87
N VAL A 163 2.43 20.29 -9.22
CA VAL A 163 2.38 21.62 -9.84
C VAL A 163 3.39 21.69 -10.98
N LYS A 164 4.66 21.37 -10.68
CA LYS A 164 5.75 21.47 -11.66
C LYS A 164 5.58 20.47 -12.82
N ALA A 165 5.12 19.26 -12.51
CA ALA A 165 4.85 18.25 -13.54
C ALA A 165 3.78 18.72 -14.55
N SER A 166 2.69 19.31 -14.05
CA SER A 166 1.62 19.84 -14.90
C SER A 166 2.05 21.10 -15.65
N GLU A 167 2.80 21.98 -15.02
CA GLU A 167 3.40 23.13 -15.67
C GLU A 167 4.28 22.70 -16.86
N ASN A 168 5.21 21.77 -16.62
CA ASN A 168 6.11 21.26 -17.66
C ASN A 168 5.35 20.60 -18.81
N ALA A 169 4.36 19.76 -18.52
CA ALA A 169 3.53 19.11 -19.54
C ALA A 169 2.82 20.15 -20.42
N THR A 170 2.29 21.21 -19.81
CA THR A 170 1.61 22.30 -20.53
C THR A 170 2.60 23.11 -21.38
N GLN A 171 3.80 23.40 -20.88
CA GLN A 171 4.85 24.07 -21.62
C GLN A 171 5.32 23.24 -22.84
N ILE A 172 5.42 21.93 -22.69
CA ILE A 172 5.74 21.03 -23.83
C ILE A 172 4.67 21.13 -24.92
N LEU A 173 3.39 21.14 -24.58
CA LEU A 173 2.32 21.32 -25.56
C LEU A 173 2.42 22.70 -26.25
N TYR A 174 2.67 23.74 -25.49
CA TYR A 174 2.85 25.08 -26.03
C TYR A 174 4.06 25.17 -26.98
N SER A 175 5.21 24.62 -26.60
CA SER A 175 6.42 24.57 -27.44
C SER A 175 6.23 23.81 -28.74
N LYS A 176 5.33 22.82 -28.76
CA LYS A 176 4.88 22.10 -29.97
C LYS A 176 3.85 22.87 -30.79
N GLY A 177 3.66 24.16 -30.56
CA GLY A 177 2.77 25.02 -31.32
C GLY A 177 1.30 24.97 -30.92
N LYS A 178 0.93 24.23 -29.88
CA LYS A 178 -0.47 24.19 -29.42
C LYS A 178 -0.82 25.52 -28.71
N ARG A 179 -1.97 26.09 -29.04
CA ARG A 179 -2.43 27.40 -28.49
C ARG A 179 -3.79 27.27 -27.79
N ARG A 180 -4.53 26.19 -28.02
CA ARG A 180 -5.78 25.86 -27.33
C ARG A 180 -5.54 24.60 -26.50
N ILE A 181 -5.06 24.79 -25.27
CA ILE A 181 -4.70 23.72 -24.35
C ILE A 181 -5.76 23.71 -23.24
N VAL A 182 -6.42 22.57 -23.06
CA VAL A 182 -7.50 22.37 -22.07
C VAL A 182 -7.02 21.43 -21.00
N TYR A 183 -7.33 21.73 -19.76
CA TYR A 183 -7.15 20.80 -18.64
C TYR A 183 -8.48 20.11 -18.32
N LEU A 184 -8.52 18.78 -18.46
CA LEU A 184 -9.69 17.98 -18.08
C LEU A 184 -9.45 17.38 -16.69
N ALA A 185 -10.28 17.76 -15.72
CA ALA A 185 -10.23 17.30 -14.34
C ALA A 185 -11.35 16.31 -14.05
N ALA A 186 -11.02 15.05 -13.86
CA ALA A 186 -12.01 14.00 -13.55
C ALA A 186 -12.46 14.02 -12.08
N ARG A 187 -11.62 14.48 -11.17
CA ARG A 187 -11.88 14.66 -9.73
C ARG A 187 -11.23 15.94 -9.25
N MET A 188 -11.76 16.50 -8.17
CA MET A 188 -11.19 17.69 -7.53
C MET A 188 -10.49 17.34 -6.21
N ASP A 189 -9.70 16.26 -6.20
CA ASP A 189 -8.79 15.93 -5.12
C ASP A 189 -7.59 16.92 -5.06
N GLU A 190 -6.79 16.85 -4.02
CA GLU A 190 -5.71 17.82 -3.79
C GLU A 190 -4.64 17.78 -4.89
N ARG A 191 -4.28 16.58 -5.37
CA ARG A 191 -3.35 16.44 -6.50
C ARG A 191 -3.88 17.04 -7.79
N THR A 192 -5.18 16.94 -8.02
CA THR A 192 -5.84 17.57 -9.18
C THR A 192 -5.78 19.10 -9.06
N LYS A 193 -6.01 19.67 -7.87
CA LYS A 193 -5.88 21.11 -7.63
C LYS A 193 -4.45 21.59 -7.88
N GLN A 194 -3.43 20.87 -7.39
CA GLN A 194 -2.03 21.15 -7.65
C GLN A 194 -1.71 21.13 -9.16
N LYS A 195 -2.21 20.12 -9.89
CA LYS A 195 -2.01 20.02 -11.34
C LYS A 195 -2.71 21.16 -12.09
N ILE A 196 -3.94 21.53 -11.70
CA ILE A 196 -4.62 22.71 -12.26
C ILE A 196 -3.82 23.99 -12.00
N GLN A 197 -3.21 24.12 -10.83
CA GLN A 197 -2.35 25.27 -10.52
C GLN A 197 -1.17 25.35 -11.49
N GLY A 198 -0.44 24.26 -11.71
CA GLY A 198 0.69 24.20 -12.64
C GLY A 198 0.26 24.48 -14.09
N TYR A 199 -0.85 23.90 -14.52
CA TYR A 199 -1.44 24.20 -15.83
C TYR A 199 -1.74 25.71 -15.97
N LYS A 200 -2.42 26.33 -14.99
CA LYS A 200 -2.75 27.75 -15.04
C LYS A 200 -1.50 28.65 -15.05
N GLN A 201 -0.43 28.27 -14.33
CA GLN A 201 0.84 29.01 -14.34
C GLN A 201 1.45 29.01 -15.75
N ALA A 202 1.54 27.85 -16.41
CA ALA A 202 2.09 27.75 -17.75
C ALA A 202 1.25 28.49 -18.81
N ILE A 203 -0.08 28.37 -18.74
CA ILE A 203 -0.99 29.05 -19.68
C ILE A 203 -0.91 30.58 -19.55
N LYS A 204 -0.85 31.10 -18.32
CA LYS A 204 -0.69 32.53 -18.08
C LYS A 204 0.67 33.04 -18.56
N ALA A 205 1.76 32.28 -18.31
CA ALA A 205 3.10 32.63 -18.80
C ALA A 205 3.18 32.67 -20.34
N ALA A 206 2.32 31.88 -21.02
CA ALA A 206 2.17 31.88 -22.48
C ALA A 206 1.20 32.95 -22.99
N HIS A 207 0.66 33.83 -22.15
CA HIS A 207 -0.37 34.83 -22.46
C HIS A 207 -1.63 34.23 -23.12
N LEU A 208 -2.02 33.04 -22.67
CA LEU A 208 -3.23 32.33 -23.09
C LEU A 208 -4.27 32.32 -21.99
N GLU A 209 -5.54 32.14 -22.35
CA GLU A 209 -6.63 31.97 -21.40
C GLU A 209 -6.74 30.53 -20.92
N PRO A 210 -6.79 30.29 -19.60
CA PRO A 210 -6.92 28.95 -19.05
C PRO A 210 -8.36 28.41 -19.24
N LEU A 211 -8.47 27.18 -19.73
CA LEU A 211 -9.72 26.45 -19.83
C LEU A 211 -9.64 25.16 -19.04
N VAL A 212 -10.37 25.08 -17.95
CA VAL A 212 -10.47 23.89 -17.08
C VAL A 212 -11.88 23.33 -17.18
N ILE A 213 -11.99 22.08 -17.59
CA ILE A 213 -13.25 21.33 -17.60
C ILE A 213 -13.21 20.35 -16.44
N THR A 214 -14.22 20.39 -15.59
CA THR A 214 -14.36 19.52 -14.44
C THR A 214 -15.50 18.54 -14.64
N THR A 215 -15.30 17.30 -14.24
CA THR A 215 -16.35 16.29 -14.16
C THR A 215 -16.56 15.89 -12.70
N MET A 216 -17.79 15.58 -12.31
CA MET A 216 -18.13 15.11 -10.97
C MET A 216 -17.93 13.58 -10.84
N GLN A 217 -17.56 12.92 -11.91
CA GLN A 217 -17.37 11.48 -11.96
C GLN A 217 -15.93 11.07 -11.58
N SER A 218 -15.79 9.87 -11.04
CA SER A 218 -14.46 9.30 -10.80
C SER A 218 -13.74 9.04 -12.12
N SER A 219 -12.41 9.24 -12.13
CA SER A 219 -11.60 8.92 -13.30
C SER A 219 -11.65 7.42 -13.58
N SER A 220 -12.05 7.05 -14.80
CA SER A 220 -12.10 5.68 -15.28
C SER A 220 -11.84 5.66 -16.77
N TYR A 221 -11.53 4.49 -17.33
CA TYR A 221 -11.41 4.33 -18.76
C TYR A 221 -12.71 4.70 -19.50
N SER A 222 -13.86 4.29 -18.95
CA SER A 222 -15.18 4.60 -19.52
C SER A 222 -15.52 6.09 -19.54
N LEU A 223 -15.00 6.88 -18.58
CA LEU A 223 -15.17 8.32 -18.59
C LEU A 223 -14.45 8.98 -19.78
N GLY A 224 -13.30 8.44 -20.18
CA GLY A 224 -12.52 8.96 -21.29
C GLY A 224 -13.06 8.54 -22.67
N SER A 225 -13.94 7.54 -22.73
CA SER A 225 -14.55 7.02 -23.97
C SER A 225 -15.92 7.62 -24.27
N ASN A 226 -16.53 8.34 -23.33
CA ASN A 226 -17.78 9.08 -23.49
C ASN A 226 -17.49 10.56 -23.77
#